data_28d5105a2f4c674477a3b4fedc0fe400
#
_entry.id   28d5105a2f4c674477a3b4fedc0fe400
#
_cell.length_a   1.000
_cell.length_b   1.000
_cell.length_c   1.000
_cell.angle_alpha   90.00
_cell.angle_beta   90.00
_cell.angle_gamma   90.00
#
_symmetry.space_group_name_H-M   'P 1'
#
loop_
_entity.id
_entity.type
_entity.pdbx_description
1 polymer ?
#
loop_
_entity_poly.entity_id
_entity_poly.type
_entity_poly.pdbx_seq_one_letter_code
_entity_poly.pdbx_strand_id
1 'polypeptide(L)'
;MKSNSKLLSNNYEKLKNNVSNLRSSSAEDRIKKLKKLKEKILDNRNNIKAALKKDFKKNGSEVDLTEIFPVVQEINHTVKNLKKWMKSKRVNTPISLIGSTSHISYEPKGLVLIITPWNFPINLTFVSLINAISAGNAVLIKPSEITDHTSKIIKNIIDDTFSSNEVNTILGGVKIAEEVLKLKFDHILFIGSPTIGKLIMRAASNHLASVTLELGGKSPTIVDEKVDIKATAKRIAWAKFINNGQVLSLIHI
;
A
#
# COMPACT_ATOMS: atom_id res chain seq x y z
N MET A 1 14.06 18.39 14.94
CA MET A 1 12.59 18.29 15.13
C MET A 1 11.82 19.35 14.33
N LYS A 2 12.07 20.65 14.47
CA LYS A 2 11.38 21.72 13.69
C LYS A 2 11.50 21.57 12.17
N SER A 3 12.62 21.04 11.65
CA SER A 3 12.83 20.82 10.20
C SER A 3 11.89 19.75 9.61
N ASN A 4 11.68 18.62 10.30
CA ASN A 4 10.82 17.53 9.79
C ASN A 4 9.33 17.90 9.82
N SER A 5 8.88 18.64 10.82
CA SER A 5 7.49 19.13 10.91
C SER A 5 7.18 20.13 9.79
N LYS A 6 8.12 21.04 9.48
CA LYS A 6 7.97 21.98 8.35
C LYS A 6 7.95 21.24 6.99
N LEU A 7 8.80 20.22 6.83
CA LEU A 7 8.83 19.39 5.62
C LEU A 7 7.51 18.62 5.45
N LEU A 8 7.00 18.03 6.53
CA LEU A 8 5.71 17.32 6.55
C LEU A 8 4.57 18.24 6.12
N SER A 9 4.47 19.43 6.72
CA SER A 9 3.43 20.41 6.38
C SER A 9 3.50 20.83 4.90
N ASN A 10 4.69 21.11 4.38
CA ASN A 10 4.88 21.50 2.99
C ASN A 10 4.49 20.36 2.01
N ASN A 11 4.90 19.13 2.31
CA ASN A 11 4.55 17.97 1.48
C ASN A 11 3.04 17.70 1.50
N TYR A 12 2.41 17.81 2.65
CA TYR A 12 0.97 17.66 2.82
C TYR A 12 0.19 18.70 1.97
N GLU A 13 0.55 19.97 2.05
CA GLU A 13 -0.13 21.02 1.28
C GLU A 13 0.06 20.84 -0.24
N LYS A 14 1.24 20.42 -0.70
CA LYS A 14 1.46 20.09 -2.12
C LYS A 14 0.52 18.98 -2.60
N LEU A 15 0.41 17.91 -1.84
CA LEU A 15 -0.48 16.78 -2.16
C LEU A 15 -1.94 17.20 -2.17
N LYS A 16 -2.38 17.90 -1.13
CA LYS A 16 -3.75 18.39 -0.96
C LYS A 16 -4.20 19.29 -2.12
N ASN A 17 -3.35 20.22 -2.53
CA ASN A 17 -3.64 21.15 -3.61
C ASN A 17 -3.73 20.47 -5.00
N ASN A 18 -3.18 19.25 -5.15
CA ASN A 18 -3.19 18.50 -6.41
C ASN A 18 -4.29 17.43 -6.51
N VAL A 19 -5.09 17.22 -5.46
CA VAL A 19 -6.15 16.20 -5.42
C VAL A 19 -7.12 16.32 -6.60
N SER A 20 -7.58 17.54 -6.92
CA SER A 20 -8.53 17.78 -8.02
C SER A 20 -7.97 17.38 -9.38
N ASN A 21 -6.69 17.68 -9.64
CA ASN A 21 -6.02 17.32 -10.89
C ASN A 21 -5.88 15.80 -11.03
N LEU A 22 -5.52 15.10 -9.94
CA LEU A 22 -5.39 13.64 -9.94
C LEU A 22 -6.75 12.95 -10.09
N ARG A 23 -7.81 13.51 -9.50
CA ARG A 23 -9.18 13.02 -9.64
C ARG A 23 -9.62 12.98 -11.10
N SER A 24 -9.29 14.01 -11.87
CA SER A 24 -9.65 14.14 -13.30
C SER A 24 -8.67 13.44 -14.26
N SER A 25 -7.60 12.79 -13.75
CA SER A 25 -6.60 12.10 -14.58
C SER A 25 -7.21 10.93 -15.36
N SER A 26 -6.77 10.76 -16.61
CA SER A 26 -7.20 9.67 -17.49
C SER A 26 -6.66 8.29 -17.06
N ALA A 27 -7.26 7.22 -17.57
CA ALA A 27 -6.72 5.87 -17.39
C ALA A 27 -5.32 5.73 -17.99
N GLU A 28 -5.08 6.39 -19.13
CA GLU A 28 -3.79 6.43 -19.82
C GLU A 28 -2.70 7.06 -18.96
N ASP A 29 -2.97 8.18 -18.31
CA ASP A 29 -2.03 8.86 -17.43
C ASP A 29 -1.66 7.98 -16.22
N ARG A 30 -2.65 7.35 -15.61
CA ARG A 30 -2.43 6.42 -14.48
C ARG A 30 -1.64 5.20 -14.90
N ILE A 31 -1.95 4.60 -16.07
CA ILE A 31 -1.22 3.47 -16.64
C ILE A 31 0.24 3.84 -16.92
N LYS A 32 0.50 5.03 -17.47
CA LYS A 32 1.87 5.52 -17.73
C LYS A 32 2.67 5.60 -16.42
N LYS A 33 2.09 6.12 -15.36
CA LYS A 33 2.72 6.20 -14.03
C LYS A 33 3.02 4.81 -13.46
N LEU A 34 2.08 3.87 -13.57
CA LEU A 34 2.26 2.49 -13.10
C LEU A 34 3.37 1.75 -13.88
N LYS A 35 3.45 1.95 -15.20
CA LYS A 35 4.54 1.39 -16.01
C LYS A 35 5.90 1.96 -15.59
N LYS A 36 5.99 3.28 -15.39
CA LYS A 36 7.21 3.92 -14.91
C LYS A 36 7.62 3.40 -13.52
N LEU A 37 6.66 3.21 -12.61
CA LEU A 37 6.92 2.60 -11.30
C LEU A 37 7.50 1.19 -11.44
N LYS A 38 6.93 0.35 -12.32
CA LYS A 38 7.44 -0.99 -12.60
C LYS A 38 8.90 -0.97 -13.08
N GLU A 39 9.22 -0.11 -14.03
CA GLU A 39 10.60 0.07 -14.53
C GLU A 39 11.54 0.44 -13.38
N LYS A 40 11.19 1.46 -12.57
CA LYS A 40 12.01 1.90 -11.44
C LYS A 40 12.21 0.84 -10.36
N ILE A 41 11.21 0.01 -10.08
CA ILE A 41 11.34 -1.12 -9.15
C ILE A 41 12.31 -2.17 -9.72
N LEU A 42 12.21 -2.50 -11.00
CA LEU A 42 13.09 -3.48 -11.65
C LEU A 42 14.53 -2.97 -11.75
N ASP A 43 14.75 -1.71 -12.11
CA ASP A 43 16.06 -1.05 -12.13
C ASP A 43 16.73 -1.09 -10.75
N ASN A 44 15.93 -0.93 -9.68
CA ASN A 44 16.41 -0.95 -8.30
C ASN A 44 16.44 -2.35 -7.66
N ARG A 45 16.21 -3.44 -8.41
CA ARG A 45 16.13 -4.81 -7.87
C ARG A 45 17.32 -5.17 -6.98
N ASN A 46 18.55 -4.86 -7.38
CA ASN A 46 19.74 -5.16 -6.61
C ASN A 46 19.86 -4.29 -5.35
N ASN A 47 19.47 -3.02 -5.43
CA ASN A 47 19.44 -2.10 -4.29
C ASN A 47 18.40 -2.54 -3.25
N ILE A 48 17.21 -2.99 -3.70
CA ILE A 48 16.17 -3.57 -2.84
C ILE A 48 16.70 -4.80 -2.11
N LYS A 49 17.33 -5.74 -2.82
CA LYS A 49 17.97 -6.93 -2.21
C LYS A 49 19.01 -6.57 -1.18
N ALA A 50 19.87 -5.60 -1.49
CA ALA A 50 20.92 -5.15 -0.58
C ALA A 50 20.33 -4.49 0.68
N ALA A 51 19.28 -3.68 0.55
CA ALA A 51 18.60 -3.05 1.68
C ALA A 51 17.93 -4.08 2.59
N LEU A 52 17.15 -5.00 2.04
CA LEU A 52 16.49 -6.07 2.80
C LEU A 52 17.47 -7.04 3.46
N LYS A 53 18.62 -7.29 2.82
CA LYS A 53 19.72 -8.05 3.46
C LYS A 53 20.30 -7.31 4.66
N LYS A 54 20.42 -5.99 4.61
CA LYS A 54 20.91 -5.16 5.74
C LYS A 54 19.89 -5.12 6.88
N ASP A 55 18.61 -4.93 6.58
CA ASP A 55 17.56 -4.77 7.59
C ASP A 55 17.28 -6.07 8.35
N PHE A 56 17.14 -7.22 7.67
CA PHE A 56 16.84 -8.51 8.33
C PHE A 56 17.41 -9.75 7.63
N LYS A 57 18.52 -9.59 6.90
CA LYS A 57 19.27 -10.68 6.25
C LYS A 57 18.46 -11.53 5.27
N LYS A 58 17.37 -10.98 4.70
CA LYS A 58 16.49 -11.70 3.76
C LYS A 58 17.27 -12.16 2.53
N ASN A 59 17.06 -13.42 2.11
CA ASN A 59 17.73 -13.99 0.95
C ASN A 59 17.27 -13.32 -0.35
N GLY A 60 18.17 -13.09 -1.28
CA GLY A 60 17.86 -12.39 -2.54
C GLY A 60 16.81 -13.09 -3.42
N SER A 61 16.76 -14.44 -3.42
CA SER A 61 15.73 -15.18 -4.14
C SER A 61 14.36 -15.04 -3.46
N GLU A 62 14.33 -14.99 -2.14
CA GLU A 62 13.12 -14.74 -1.38
C GLU A 62 12.61 -13.32 -1.56
N VAL A 63 13.51 -12.33 -1.66
CA VAL A 63 13.15 -10.95 -2.01
C VAL A 63 12.47 -10.90 -3.38
N ASP A 64 13.02 -11.58 -4.38
CA ASP A 64 12.39 -11.63 -5.70
C ASP A 64 10.99 -12.22 -5.63
N LEU A 65 10.83 -13.34 -4.93
CA LEU A 65 9.56 -14.08 -4.87
C LEU A 65 8.49 -13.37 -4.05
N THR A 66 8.85 -12.76 -2.92
CA THR A 66 7.87 -12.29 -1.92
C THR A 66 7.69 -10.78 -1.90
N GLU A 67 8.64 -10.03 -2.45
CA GLU A 67 8.62 -8.56 -2.44
C GLU A 67 8.44 -7.97 -3.85
N ILE A 68 9.28 -8.39 -4.82
CA ILE A 68 9.29 -7.77 -6.14
C ILE A 68 8.24 -8.38 -7.05
N PHE A 69 8.19 -9.72 -7.15
CA PHE A 69 7.27 -10.42 -8.04
C PHE A 69 5.80 -10.07 -7.79
N PRO A 70 5.27 -10.05 -6.54
CA PRO A 70 3.88 -9.67 -6.29
C PRO A 70 3.57 -8.24 -6.75
N VAL A 71 4.48 -7.29 -6.55
CA VAL A 71 4.32 -5.90 -6.99
C VAL A 71 4.24 -5.81 -8.51
N VAL A 72 5.13 -6.52 -9.22
CA VAL A 72 5.13 -6.55 -10.69
C VAL A 72 3.84 -7.17 -11.23
N GLN A 73 3.35 -8.24 -10.60
CA GLN A 73 2.08 -8.86 -10.96
C GLN A 73 0.90 -7.94 -10.74
N GLU A 74 0.86 -7.24 -9.61
CA GLU A 74 -0.20 -6.28 -9.32
C GLU A 74 -0.21 -5.11 -10.32
N ILE A 75 0.95 -4.57 -10.70
CA ILE A 75 1.03 -3.55 -11.75
C ILE A 75 0.49 -4.09 -13.07
N ASN A 76 0.91 -5.29 -13.50
CA ASN A 76 0.47 -5.88 -14.76
C ASN A 76 -1.06 -6.11 -14.76
N HIS A 77 -1.60 -6.63 -13.65
CA HIS A 77 -3.03 -6.84 -13.46
C HIS A 77 -3.81 -5.52 -13.55
N THR A 78 -3.36 -4.51 -12.82
CA THR A 78 -3.99 -3.19 -12.78
C THR A 78 -3.94 -2.52 -14.15
N VAL A 79 -2.79 -2.49 -14.82
CA VAL A 79 -2.64 -1.91 -16.16
C VAL A 79 -3.59 -2.55 -17.17
N LYS A 80 -3.76 -3.87 -17.11
CA LYS A 80 -4.69 -4.61 -17.99
C LYS A 80 -6.15 -4.26 -17.76
N ASN A 81 -6.55 -3.97 -16.53
CA ASN A 81 -7.95 -3.85 -16.14
C ASN A 81 -8.43 -2.41 -15.90
N LEU A 82 -7.52 -1.44 -15.67
CA LEU A 82 -7.85 -0.10 -15.19
C LEU A 82 -8.88 0.62 -16.06
N LYS A 83 -8.73 0.58 -17.38
CA LYS A 83 -9.70 1.19 -18.31
C LYS A 83 -11.12 0.62 -18.13
N LYS A 84 -11.24 -0.68 -17.82
CA LYS A 84 -12.53 -1.32 -17.55
C LYS A 84 -13.08 -0.89 -16.20
N TRP A 85 -12.23 -0.81 -15.18
CA TRP A 85 -12.64 -0.44 -13.81
C TRP A 85 -13.12 1.02 -13.71
N MET A 86 -12.54 1.92 -14.50
CA MET A 86 -12.91 3.34 -14.53
C MET A 86 -14.21 3.63 -15.30
N LYS A 87 -14.76 2.63 -16.04
CA LYS A 87 -16.02 2.83 -16.77
C LYS A 87 -17.20 2.85 -15.80
N SER A 88 -18.06 3.84 -15.98
CA SER A 88 -19.38 3.87 -15.35
C SER A 88 -20.20 2.65 -15.74
N LYS A 89 -20.91 2.04 -14.81
CA LYS A 89 -21.77 0.87 -15.01
C LYS A 89 -23.23 1.29 -14.94
N ARG A 90 -24.00 1.04 -16.01
CA ARG A 90 -25.44 1.19 -15.96
C ARG A 90 -26.06 0.17 -15.01
N VAL A 91 -27.01 0.60 -14.19
CA VAL A 91 -27.78 -0.23 -13.26
C VAL A 91 -29.27 -0.04 -13.48
N ASN A 92 -30.10 -0.91 -12.90
CA ASN A 92 -31.54 -0.79 -13.02
C ASN A 92 -32.04 0.50 -12.37
N THR A 93 -32.91 1.19 -13.09
CA THR A 93 -33.58 2.41 -12.60
C THR A 93 -34.96 2.02 -12.07
N PRO A 94 -35.32 2.43 -10.85
CA PRO A 94 -36.68 2.19 -10.31
C PRO A 94 -37.75 2.76 -11.20
N ILE A 95 -38.93 2.10 -11.29
CA ILE A 95 -40.05 2.52 -12.14
C ILE A 95 -40.54 3.92 -11.77
N SER A 96 -40.38 4.35 -10.52
CA SER A 96 -40.71 5.71 -10.04
C SER A 96 -39.86 6.80 -10.69
N LEU A 97 -38.75 6.45 -11.35
CA LEU A 97 -37.83 7.34 -12.06
C LEU A 97 -37.85 7.07 -13.58
N ILE A 98 -38.98 6.65 -14.11
CA ILE A 98 -39.16 6.38 -15.55
C ILE A 98 -38.75 7.61 -16.38
N GLY A 99 -38.02 7.38 -17.48
CA GLY A 99 -37.43 8.45 -18.30
C GLY A 99 -35.99 8.86 -17.90
N SER A 100 -35.45 8.34 -16.79
CA SER A 100 -34.05 8.55 -16.38
C SER A 100 -33.19 7.27 -16.52
N THR A 101 -31.89 7.41 -16.37
CA THR A 101 -30.94 6.29 -16.34
C THR A 101 -30.06 6.37 -15.09
N SER A 102 -29.83 5.23 -14.45
CA SER A 102 -29.01 5.11 -13.25
C SER A 102 -27.65 4.47 -13.55
N HIS A 103 -26.60 5.02 -12.97
CA HIS A 103 -25.23 4.57 -13.17
C HIS A 103 -24.46 4.52 -11.84
N ILE A 104 -23.53 3.58 -11.71
CA ILE A 104 -22.53 3.53 -10.66
C ILE A 104 -21.20 3.98 -11.26
N SER A 105 -20.60 5.03 -10.70
CA SER A 105 -19.27 5.50 -11.03
C SER A 105 -18.37 5.43 -9.80
N TYR A 106 -17.11 4.99 -10.00
CA TYR A 106 -16.12 4.96 -8.94
C TYR A 106 -15.27 6.22 -8.99
N GLU A 107 -15.12 6.87 -7.84
CA GLU A 107 -14.34 8.09 -7.69
C GLU A 107 -13.19 7.90 -6.70
N PRO A 108 -12.07 8.65 -6.87
CA PRO A 108 -11.00 8.66 -5.87
C PRO A 108 -11.50 9.18 -4.53
N LYS A 109 -10.92 8.68 -3.45
CA LYS A 109 -11.15 9.19 -2.10
C LYS A 109 -10.65 10.63 -1.94
N GLY A 110 -9.48 10.94 -2.51
CA GLY A 110 -8.82 12.24 -2.41
C GLY A 110 -7.38 12.11 -1.95
N LEU A 111 -7.04 12.66 -0.79
CA LEU A 111 -5.72 12.54 -0.16
C LEU A 111 -5.68 11.30 0.75
N VAL A 112 -4.81 10.35 0.42
CA VAL A 112 -4.67 9.06 1.12
C VAL A 112 -3.37 9.00 1.90
N LEU A 113 -3.44 8.58 3.15
CA LEU A 113 -2.28 8.20 3.96
C LEU A 113 -2.12 6.67 3.91
N ILE A 114 -0.91 6.20 3.59
CA ILE A 114 -0.54 4.79 3.62
C ILE A 114 0.54 4.59 4.69
N ILE A 115 0.25 3.78 5.71
CA ILE A 115 1.19 3.39 6.77
C ILE A 115 1.44 1.90 6.66
N THR A 116 2.70 1.50 6.38
CA THR A 116 3.07 0.11 6.08
C THR A 116 4.05 -0.48 7.09
N PRO A 117 3.97 -1.80 7.33
CA PRO A 117 4.79 -2.50 8.29
C PRO A 117 6.18 -2.85 7.74
N TRP A 118 6.97 -3.51 8.58
CA TRP A 118 8.36 -3.88 8.33
C TRP A 118 8.56 -5.26 7.70
N ASN A 119 7.60 -6.18 7.80
CA ASN A 119 7.80 -7.59 7.43
C ASN A 119 7.88 -7.87 5.91
N PHE A 120 7.10 -7.14 5.10
CA PHE A 120 7.18 -7.14 3.64
C PHE A 120 7.16 -5.69 3.14
N PRO A 121 8.21 -4.91 3.42
CA PRO A 121 8.15 -3.46 3.26
C PRO A 121 8.01 -3.00 1.81
N ILE A 122 8.58 -3.71 0.84
CA ILE A 122 8.45 -3.40 -0.59
C ILE A 122 7.06 -3.80 -1.10
N ASN A 123 6.66 -5.05 -0.86
CA ASN A 123 5.39 -5.59 -1.34
C ASN A 123 4.21 -4.76 -0.79
N LEU A 124 4.08 -4.67 0.53
CA LEU A 124 2.93 -4.03 1.16
C LEU A 124 2.86 -2.52 0.88
N THR A 125 4.00 -1.86 0.71
CA THR A 125 4.03 -0.45 0.36
C THR A 125 3.63 -0.21 -1.09
N PHE A 126 4.26 -0.91 -2.04
CA PHE A 126 3.99 -0.64 -3.45
C PHE A 126 2.64 -1.19 -3.93
N VAL A 127 2.16 -2.34 -3.43
CA VAL A 127 0.81 -2.83 -3.74
C VAL A 127 -0.25 -1.83 -3.27
N SER A 128 -0.12 -1.32 -2.05
CA SER A 128 -1.02 -0.28 -1.53
C SER A 128 -0.96 1.00 -2.35
N LEU A 129 0.23 1.43 -2.75
CA LEU A 129 0.44 2.60 -3.61
C LEU A 129 -0.18 2.40 -4.99
N ILE A 130 0.01 1.24 -5.64
CA ILE A 130 -0.56 0.92 -6.95
C ILE A 130 -2.08 1.09 -6.91
N ASN A 131 -2.74 0.56 -5.89
CA ASN A 131 -4.19 0.66 -5.72
C ASN A 131 -4.64 2.12 -5.53
N ALA A 132 -3.92 2.89 -4.70
CA ALA A 132 -4.24 4.29 -4.46
C ALA A 132 -4.07 5.16 -5.72
N ILE A 133 -2.98 4.98 -6.48
CA ILE A 133 -2.71 5.74 -7.73
C ILE A 133 -3.71 5.34 -8.82
N SER A 134 -3.98 4.04 -8.97
CA SER A 134 -4.92 3.56 -9.98
C SER A 134 -6.31 4.12 -9.76
N ALA A 135 -6.70 4.35 -8.52
CA ALA A 135 -7.94 5.03 -8.19
C ALA A 135 -7.91 6.57 -8.39
N GLY A 136 -6.72 7.18 -8.59
CA GLY A 136 -6.57 8.62 -8.85
C GLY A 136 -6.40 9.47 -7.59
N ASN A 137 -5.84 8.90 -6.53
CA ASN A 137 -5.60 9.60 -5.27
C ASN A 137 -4.22 10.28 -5.23
N ALA A 138 -4.10 11.36 -4.46
CA ALA A 138 -2.83 11.86 -3.94
C ALA A 138 -2.41 11.02 -2.74
N VAL A 139 -1.11 10.72 -2.58
CA VAL A 139 -0.67 9.75 -1.57
C VAL A 139 0.49 10.27 -0.74
N LEU A 140 0.34 10.21 0.59
CA LEU A 140 1.45 10.31 1.54
C LEU A 140 1.75 8.92 2.09
N ILE A 141 3.02 8.49 2.02
CA ILE A 141 3.46 7.18 2.52
C ILE A 141 4.34 7.36 3.75
N LYS A 142 4.06 6.60 4.79
CA LYS A 142 4.94 6.42 5.95
C LYS A 142 5.32 4.94 6.07
N PRO A 143 6.48 4.52 5.53
CA PRO A 143 6.99 3.18 5.74
C PRO A 143 7.51 3.00 7.18
N SER A 144 7.73 1.75 7.58
CA SER A 144 8.22 1.44 8.92
C SER A 144 9.65 1.93 9.14
N GLU A 145 9.91 2.49 10.31
CA GLU A 145 11.25 2.87 10.78
C GLU A 145 12.13 1.68 11.15
N ILE A 146 11.54 0.50 11.34
CA ILE A 146 12.27 -0.74 11.68
C ILE A 146 13.13 -1.19 10.48
N THR A 147 12.67 -0.97 9.26
CA THR A 147 13.40 -1.27 8.03
C THR A 147 13.96 -0.02 7.39
N ASP A 148 14.90 0.64 8.07
CA ASP A 148 15.42 1.95 7.70
C ASP A 148 16.08 1.97 6.30
N HIS A 149 16.90 0.95 5.99
CA HIS A 149 17.54 0.85 4.67
C HIS A 149 16.51 0.66 3.56
N THR A 150 15.52 -0.20 3.74
CA THR A 150 14.47 -0.45 2.75
C THR A 150 13.56 0.76 2.61
N SER A 151 13.24 1.45 3.70
CA SER A 151 12.41 2.67 3.68
C SER A 151 13.06 3.81 2.90
N LYS A 152 14.39 3.93 2.95
CA LYS A 152 15.16 4.87 2.11
C LYS A 152 15.08 4.50 0.62
N ILE A 153 15.17 3.21 0.28
CA ILE A 153 15.02 2.75 -1.11
C ILE A 153 13.59 3.00 -1.61
N ILE A 154 12.56 2.74 -0.79
CA ILE A 154 11.17 3.07 -1.12
C ILE A 154 11.06 4.56 -1.46
N LYS A 155 11.58 5.43 -0.60
CA LYS A 155 11.55 6.87 -0.83
C LYS A 155 12.24 7.25 -2.13
N ASN A 156 13.43 6.74 -2.41
CA ASN A 156 14.17 7.04 -3.64
C ASN A 156 13.40 6.62 -4.89
N ILE A 157 12.83 5.40 -4.91
CA ILE A 157 12.00 4.91 -6.03
C ILE A 157 10.79 5.82 -6.24
N ILE A 158 10.14 6.27 -5.17
CA ILE A 158 8.99 7.17 -5.26
C ILE A 158 9.40 8.54 -5.79
N ASP A 159 10.46 9.14 -5.28
CA ASP A 159 10.97 10.44 -5.71
C ASP A 159 11.40 10.43 -7.19
N ASP A 160 11.96 9.30 -7.68
CA ASP A 160 12.35 9.11 -9.10
C ASP A 160 11.15 8.84 -10.03
N THR A 161 10.03 8.39 -9.47
CA THR A 161 8.86 7.97 -10.25
C THR A 161 7.82 9.06 -10.36
N PHE A 162 7.50 9.74 -9.25
CA PHE A 162 6.39 10.68 -9.12
C PHE A 162 6.87 12.09 -8.78
N SER A 163 6.05 13.07 -9.13
CA SER A 163 6.22 14.42 -8.60
C SER A 163 5.76 14.50 -7.14
N SER A 164 6.39 15.39 -6.36
CA SER A 164 6.13 15.51 -4.91
C SER A 164 4.72 15.99 -4.55
N ASN A 165 3.93 16.44 -5.53
CA ASN A 165 2.52 16.80 -5.38
C ASN A 165 1.56 15.66 -5.77
N GLU A 166 2.07 14.50 -6.18
CA GLU A 166 1.28 13.30 -6.49
C GLU A 166 1.47 12.22 -5.43
N VAL A 167 2.74 11.87 -5.17
CA VAL A 167 3.12 10.88 -4.14
C VAL A 167 4.31 11.42 -3.37
N ASN A 168 4.26 11.33 -2.06
CA ASN A 168 5.36 11.72 -1.20
C ASN A 168 5.61 10.68 -0.11
N THR A 169 6.85 10.60 0.38
CA THR A 169 7.25 9.68 1.45
C THR A 169 7.85 10.45 2.61
N ILE A 170 7.32 10.23 3.80
CA ILE A 170 7.88 10.75 5.05
C ILE A 170 8.52 9.63 5.87
N LEU A 171 9.80 9.78 6.16
CA LEU A 171 10.56 8.85 7.00
C LEU A 171 10.56 9.32 8.45
N GLY A 172 10.53 8.39 9.38
CA GLY A 172 10.62 8.67 10.81
C GLY A 172 9.87 7.67 11.68
N GLY A 173 10.12 7.72 12.97
CA GLY A 173 9.52 6.84 13.97
C GLY A 173 8.15 7.31 14.45
N VAL A 174 7.77 6.81 15.63
CA VAL A 174 6.45 7.03 16.25
C VAL A 174 6.04 8.49 16.32
N LYS A 175 6.94 9.40 16.71
CA LYS A 175 6.64 10.84 16.80
C LYS A 175 6.18 11.45 15.46
N ILE A 176 6.80 11.02 14.35
CA ILE A 176 6.39 11.46 13.00
C ILE A 176 5.03 10.85 12.63
N ALA A 177 4.77 9.58 12.99
CA ALA A 177 3.47 8.98 12.78
C ALA A 177 2.35 9.74 13.51
N GLU A 178 2.58 10.13 14.77
CA GLU A 178 1.64 10.94 15.56
C GLU A 178 1.40 12.33 14.93
N GLU A 179 2.44 12.98 14.40
CA GLU A 179 2.29 14.26 13.70
C GLU A 179 1.50 14.12 12.40
N VAL A 180 1.78 13.08 11.62
CA VAL A 180 1.05 12.77 10.39
C VAL A 180 -0.43 12.51 10.65
N LEU A 181 -0.76 11.78 11.72
CA LEU A 181 -2.14 11.45 12.09
C LEU A 181 -2.96 12.66 12.60
N LYS A 182 -2.34 13.79 12.89
CA LYS A 182 -3.04 15.05 13.19
C LYS A 182 -3.53 15.77 11.92
N LEU A 183 -3.00 15.41 10.74
CA LEU A 183 -3.38 16.00 9.46
C LEU A 183 -4.68 15.39 8.93
N LYS A 184 -5.44 16.19 8.18
CA LYS A 184 -6.71 15.76 7.61
C LYS A 184 -6.48 14.97 6.32
N PHE A 185 -6.72 13.66 6.34
CA PHE A 185 -6.77 12.79 5.17
C PHE A 185 -8.23 12.41 4.86
N ASP A 186 -8.51 12.05 3.61
CA ASP A 186 -9.82 11.52 3.19
C ASP A 186 -9.90 10.01 3.41
N HIS A 187 -8.74 9.33 3.39
CA HIS A 187 -8.63 7.90 3.66
C HIS A 187 -7.28 7.57 4.31
N ILE A 188 -7.29 6.63 5.25
CA ILE A 188 -6.06 6.08 5.87
C ILE A 188 -6.05 4.57 5.66
N LEU A 189 -5.02 4.07 4.97
CA LEU A 189 -4.69 2.66 4.90
C LEU A 189 -3.57 2.36 5.90
N PHE A 190 -3.82 1.44 6.80
CA PHE A 190 -2.85 0.98 7.80
C PHE A 190 -2.73 -0.53 7.76
N ILE A 191 -1.49 -1.02 7.72
CA ILE A 191 -1.16 -2.43 7.83
C ILE A 191 -0.28 -2.62 9.07
N GLY A 192 -0.75 -3.42 10.03
CA GLY A 192 -0.01 -3.62 11.29
C GLY A 192 -0.80 -4.31 12.39
N SER A 193 -0.48 -4.03 13.65
CA SER A 193 -1.14 -4.67 14.79
C SER A 193 -2.54 -4.11 15.07
N PRO A 194 -3.47 -4.93 15.63
CA PRO A 194 -4.79 -4.47 16.06
C PRO A 194 -4.74 -3.32 17.08
N THR A 195 -3.74 -3.33 17.96
CA THR A 195 -3.56 -2.27 18.96
C THR A 195 -3.31 -0.91 18.31
N ILE A 196 -2.42 -0.84 17.34
CA ILE A 196 -2.14 0.40 16.60
C ILE A 196 -3.32 0.73 15.67
N GLY A 197 -3.96 -0.25 15.06
CA GLY A 197 -5.17 -0.05 14.23
C GLY A 197 -6.27 0.71 14.96
N LYS A 198 -6.50 0.42 16.26
CA LYS A 198 -7.43 1.17 17.10
C LYS A 198 -7.04 2.65 17.27
N LEU A 199 -5.75 2.94 17.39
CA LEU A 199 -5.25 4.32 17.46
C LEU A 199 -5.45 5.05 16.13
N ILE A 200 -5.22 4.37 15.00
CA ILE A 200 -5.48 4.91 13.66
C ILE A 200 -6.96 5.25 13.48
N MET A 201 -7.88 4.36 13.88
CA MET A 201 -9.32 4.62 13.81
C MET A 201 -9.72 5.85 14.65
N ARG A 202 -9.19 5.96 15.87
CA ARG A 202 -9.45 7.13 16.72
C ARG A 202 -8.94 8.42 16.08
N ALA A 203 -7.75 8.41 15.48
CA ALA A 203 -7.23 9.59 14.79
C ALA A 203 -8.08 9.96 13.56
N ALA A 204 -8.48 8.96 12.75
CA ALA A 204 -9.32 9.14 11.57
C ALA A 204 -10.70 9.73 11.91
N SER A 205 -11.29 9.35 13.05
CA SER A 205 -12.61 9.83 13.47
C SER A 205 -12.66 11.34 13.71
N ASN A 206 -11.55 11.98 14.07
CA ASN A 206 -11.47 13.44 14.25
C ASN A 206 -11.74 14.24 12.96
N HIS A 207 -11.55 13.60 11.81
CA HIS A 207 -11.70 14.21 10.49
C HIS A 207 -12.74 13.49 9.62
N LEU A 208 -13.47 12.50 10.17
CA LEU A 208 -14.41 11.62 9.45
C LEU A 208 -13.74 10.92 8.26
N ALA A 209 -12.43 10.66 8.35
CA ALA A 209 -11.68 9.93 7.34
C ALA A 209 -12.09 8.45 7.31
N SER A 210 -12.28 7.89 6.11
CA SER A 210 -12.47 6.45 5.99
C SER A 210 -11.17 5.69 6.26
N VAL A 211 -11.25 4.46 6.76
CA VAL A 211 -10.07 3.64 7.06
C VAL A 211 -10.13 2.28 6.39
N THR A 212 -8.98 1.77 5.98
CA THR A 212 -8.74 0.36 5.67
C THR A 212 -7.67 -0.14 6.63
N LEU A 213 -8.00 -1.16 7.41
CA LEU A 213 -7.11 -1.76 8.40
C LEU A 213 -6.82 -3.20 8.01
N GLU A 214 -5.59 -3.47 7.61
CA GLU A 214 -5.07 -4.82 7.39
C GLU A 214 -4.29 -5.23 8.64
N LEU A 215 -4.86 -6.17 9.39
CA LEU A 215 -4.40 -6.51 10.74
C LEU A 215 -3.96 -7.98 10.81
N GLY A 216 -3.31 -8.35 11.92
CA GLY A 216 -2.91 -9.73 12.16
C GLY A 216 -4.07 -10.71 12.27
N GLY A 217 -3.80 -11.97 11.99
CA GLY A 217 -4.77 -13.08 12.06
C GLY A 217 -4.22 -14.28 12.84
N LYS A 218 -5.04 -15.31 13.03
CA LYS A 218 -4.66 -16.58 13.71
C LYS A 218 -4.37 -17.71 12.73
N SER A 219 -5.00 -17.75 11.57
CA SER A 219 -4.84 -18.73 10.48
C SER A 219 -4.62 -20.17 10.95
N PRO A 220 -5.58 -20.79 11.69
CA PRO A 220 -5.43 -22.15 12.18
C PRO A 220 -5.28 -23.12 11.00
N THR A 221 -4.34 -24.06 11.12
CA THR A 221 -4.13 -25.11 10.13
C THR A 221 -4.72 -26.41 10.65
N ILE A 222 -5.73 -26.94 9.95
CA ILE A 222 -6.38 -28.20 10.28
C ILE A 222 -5.94 -29.26 9.27
N VAL A 223 -5.45 -30.39 9.76
CA VAL A 223 -4.98 -31.52 8.95
C VAL A 223 -5.91 -32.70 9.17
N ASP A 224 -6.52 -33.20 8.11
CA ASP A 224 -7.38 -34.40 8.14
C ASP A 224 -6.53 -35.68 8.19
N GLU A 225 -7.10 -36.77 8.70
CA GLU A 225 -6.46 -38.10 8.80
C GLU A 225 -6.13 -38.73 7.43
N LYS A 226 -6.88 -38.37 6.36
CA LYS A 226 -6.77 -38.95 5.02
C LYS A 226 -5.83 -38.19 4.09
N VAL A 227 -4.68 -37.71 4.60
CA VAL A 227 -3.70 -36.94 3.83
C VAL A 227 -2.36 -37.65 3.77
N ASP A 228 -1.55 -37.36 2.75
CA ASP A 228 -0.12 -37.68 2.77
C ASP A 228 0.56 -36.77 3.82
N ILE A 229 0.85 -37.36 4.98
CA ILE A 229 1.43 -36.64 6.12
C ILE A 229 2.78 -36.01 5.75
N LYS A 230 3.63 -36.70 4.99
CA LYS A 230 4.96 -36.20 4.61
C LYS A 230 4.86 -35.00 3.66
N ALA A 231 3.99 -35.06 2.67
CA ALA A 231 3.76 -33.94 1.74
C ALA A 231 3.10 -32.77 2.48
N THR A 232 2.14 -33.04 3.35
CA THR A 232 1.45 -32.01 4.15
C THR A 232 2.40 -31.31 5.11
N ALA A 233 3.23 -32.07 5.84
CA ALA A 233 4.23 -31.48 6.75
C ALA A 233 5.22 -30.56 6.01
N LYS A 234 5.69 -30.95 4.82
CA LYS A 234 6.57 -30.11 3.99
C LYS A 234 5.89 -28.80 3.58
N ARG A 235 4.60 -28.85 3.16
CA ARG A 235 3.83 -27.67 2.77
C ARG A 235 3.61 -26.73 3.95
N ILE A 236 3.24 -27.28 5.10
CA ILE A 236 3.03 -26.49 6.34
C ILE A 236 4.36 -25.85 6.76
N ALA A 237 5.45 -26.60 6.78
CA ALA A 237 6.77 -26.08 7.14
C ALA A 237 7.18 -24.93 6.19
N TRP A 238 7.04 -25.11 4.89
CA TRP A 238 7.35 -24.07 3.92
C TRP A 238 6.49 -22.80 4.15
N ALA A 239 5.18 -22.95 4.29
CA ALA A 239 4.27 -21.83 4.52
C ALA A 239 4.55 -21.12 5.87
N LYS A 240 4.91 -21.89 6.90
CA LYS A 240 5.18 -21.40 8.25
C LYS A 240 6.48 -20.63 8.36
N PHE A 241 7.55 -21.07 7.65
CA PHE A 241 8.88 -20.50 7.77
C PHE A 241 9.24 -19.49 6.66
N ILE A 242 8.34 -19.24 5.69
CA ILE A 242 8.56 -18.16 4.72
C ILE A 242 8.75 -16.83 5.47
N ASN A 243 9.70 -16.03 5.02
CA ASN A 243 10.08 -14.77 5.67
C ASN A 243 10.39 -14.92 7.19
N ASN A 244 11.02 -16.04 7.59
CA ASN A 244 11.25 -16.39 9.00
C ASN A 244 10.00 -16.41 9.88
N GLY A 245 8.84 -16.76 9.32
CA GLY A 245 7.55 -16.74 10.02
C GLY A 245 6.96 -15.35 10.24
N GLN A 246 7.54 -14.30 9.63
CA GLN A 246 7.08 -12.92 9.77
C GLN A 246 5.93 -12.60 8.79
N VAL A 247 4.92 -13.46 8.77
CA VAL A 247 3.71 -13.35 7.94
C VAL A 247 2.51 -13.06 8.83
N LEU A 248 1.44 -12.51 8.26
CA LEU A 248 0.25 -11.95 8.93
C LEU A 248 -0.21 -12.68 10.19
N SER A 249 -0.30 -14.00 10.13
CA SER A 249 -0.84 -14.85 11.19
C SER A 249 0.20 -15.68 11.95
N LEU A 250 1.48 -15.56 11.59
CA LEU A 250 2.56 -16.40 12.13
C LEU A 250 3.47 -15.65 13.10
N ILE A 251 3.42 -14.33 13.12
CA ILE A 251 4.27 -13.45 13.94
C ILE A 251 4.02 -13.59 15.45
N HIS A 252 2.87 -14.14 15.85
CA HIS A 252 2.41 -14.16 17.24
C HIS A 252 2.32 -15.59 17.82
N ILE A 253 3.11 -16.53 17.31
CA ILE A 253 3.19 -17.90 17.84
C ILE A 253 4.44 -18.07 18.66
#